data_293bcd4edf9000a920682ebabe046e48
#
_entry.id   293bcd4edf9000a920682ebabe046e48
#
_cell.length_a   1.000
_cell.length_b   1.000
_cell.length_c   1.000
_cell.angle_alpha   90.00
_cell.angle_beta   90.00
_cell.angle_gamma   90.00
#
_symmetry.space_group_name_H-M   'P 1'
#
loop_
_entity.id
_entity.type
_entity.pdbx_description
1 polymer ?
#
loop_
_entity_poly.entity_id
_entity_poly.type
_entity_poly.pdbx_seq_one_letter_code
_entity_poly.pdbx_strand_id
1 'polypeptide(L)'
;MTNGLSKMSHIVFCVVALVLFPLVPSAHGEDLEIANLFKEKNLFGTIVISSRDGRKTYTHNDERARTRFVPASTFKIPNTLIALEEAAVANEKTTIKWDGKDKGLPAWNKDQSIETAFPSSCVWFYQELAKRIGRDKYVSYLEKLKYGNEQVGPELTTFWLEGDIKISATEQIAFLKRLWAESFPCKHSSYELLRKLMVVEQTPAYTIRAKTGWAQRTVPQVGWFVGYIEAGETVWFFATNIEMMKPEDGRLRQEITIEILKLKGII
;
A
#
# COMPACT_ATOMS: atom_id res chain seq x y z
N MET A 1 -18.72 85.92 3.56
CA MET A 1 -18.17 85.32 4.79
C MET A 1 -18.78 83.90 4.86
N THR A 2 -18.11 82.90 4.35
CA THR A 2 -18.50 81.50 4.57
C THR A 2 -17.27 80.63 4.52
N ASN A 3 -16.95 80.12 5.70
CA ASN A 3 -15.80 79.18 5.93
C ASN A 3 -16.10 77.81 5.39
N GLY A 4 -15.29 77.33 4.42
CA GLY A 4 -15.29 75.96 3.98
C GLY A 4 -14.29 75.09 4.78
N LEU A 5 -14.77 74.20 5.60
CA LEU A 5 -13.98 73.16 6.27
C LEU A 5 -13.68 71.98 5.32
N SER A 6 -12.44 71.83 4.96
CA SER A 6 -11.88 70.69 4.25
C SER A 6 -11.81 69.48 5.20
N LYS A 7 -12.55 68.42 4.87
CA LYS A 7 -12.41 67.10 5.53
C LYS A 7 -11.26 66.29 4.89
N MET A 8 -10.16 66.18 5.60
CA MET A 8 -9.05 65.29 5.24
C MET A 8 -9.39 63.87 5.66
N SER A 9 -9.62 63.01 4.65
CA SER A 9 -9.89 61.59 4.84
C SER A 9 -8.56 60.84 4.94
N HIS A 10 -8.28 60.28 6.12
CA HIS A 10 -7.10 59.44 6.33
C HIS A 10 -7.41 58.01 5.88
N ILE A 11 -6.83 57.55 4.76
CA ILE A 11 -6.86 56.18 4.33
C ILE A 11 -5.74 55.44 5.06
N VAL A 12 -6.13 54.56 5.96
CA VAL A 12 -5.21 53.61 6.64
C VAL A 12 -5.00 52.42 5.72
N PHE A 13 -3.81 52.30 5.14
CA PHE A 13 -3.38 51.09 4.42
C PHE A 13 -2.95 50.05 5.44
N CYS A 14 -3.76 49.03 5.67
CA CYS A 14 -3.33 47.82 6.35
C CYS A 14 -2.51 46.95 5.38
N VAL A 15 -1.18 46.95 5.55
CA VAL A 15 -0.29 46.00 4.87
C VAL A 15 -0.35 44.69 5.62
N VAL A 16 -1.09 43.71 5.05
CA VAL A 16 -1.06 42.32 5.52
C VAL A 16 0.23 41.68 4.99
N ALA A 17 1.24 41.57 5.85
CA ALA A 17 2.45 40.81 5.54
C ALA A 17 2.10 39.31 5.50
N LEU A 18 2.02 38.74 4.30
CA LEU A 18 1.89 37.31 4.09
C LEU A 18 3.23 36.65 4.44
N VAL A 19 3.34 36.09 5.64
CA VAL A 19 4.51 35.30 6.04
C VAL A 19 4.40 33.94 5.30
N LEU A 20 5.06 33.84 4.16
CA LEU A 20 5.28 32.55 3.48
C LEU A 20 6.30 31.76 4.32
N PHE A 21 5.82 30.85 5.15
CA PHE A 21 6.67 29.80 5.70
C PHE A 21 7.11 28.90 4.54
N PRO A 22 8.42 28.76 4.28
CA PRO A 22 8.88 27.77 3.32
C PRO A 22 8.48 26.38 3.88
N LEU A 23 7.66 25.64 3.14
CA LEU A 23 7.53 24.20 3.31
C LEU A 23 8.91 23.60 2.97
N VAL A 24 9.77 23.47 3.99
CA VAL A 24 10.98 22.68 3.88
C VAL A 24 10.49 21.23 3.77
N PRO A 25 10.67 20.55 2.62
CA PRO A 25 10.43 19.13 2.58
C PRO A 25 11.35 18.50 3.62
N SER A 26 10.79 17.78 4.59
CA SER A 26 11.55 16.99 5.54
C SER A 26 12.29 15.92 4.74
N ALA A 27 13.52 16.22 4.32
CA ALA A 27 14.44 15.25 3.78
C ALA A 27 14.81 14.33 4.95
N HIS A 28 14.08 13.24 5.10
CA HIS A 28 14.51 12.15 5.94
C HIS A 28 15.77 11.60 5.24
N GLY A 29 16.94 11.82 5.84
CA GLY A 29 18.19 11.31 5.30
C GLY A 29 18.17 9.78 5.21
N GLU A 30 18.99 9.25 4.31
CA GLU A 30 19.23 7.80 4.17
C GLU A 30 19.55 7.19 5.55
N ASP A 31 18.85 6.11 5.92
CA ASP A 31 19.15 5.35 7.14
C ASP A 31 20.34 4.42 6.88
N LEU A 32 21.51 4.78 7.40
CA LEU A 32 22.76 4.07 7.12
C LEU A 32 22.78 2.65 7.64
N GLU A 33 22.11 2.34 8.75
CA GLU A 33 22.04 0.96 9.27
C GLU A 33 21.23 0.08 8.33
N ILE A 34 20.12 0.60 7.82
CA ILE A 34 19.29 -0.10 6.83
C ILE A 34 20.05 -0.25 5.51
N ALA A 35 20.73 0.82 5.05
CA ALA A 35 21.55 0.77 3.83
C ALA A 35 22.64 -0.31 3.90
N ASN A 36 23.30 -0.44 5.04
CA ASN A 36 24.29 -1.48 5.27
C ASN A 36 23.69 -2.89 5.18
N LEU A 37 22.52 -3.14 5.77
CA LEU A 37 21.82 -4.43 5.67
C LEU A 37 21.48 -4.79 4.21
N PHE A 38 20.96 -3.85 3.43
CA PHE A 38 20.70 -4.07 2.00
C PHE A 38 21.99 -4.42 1.25
N LYS A 39 23.09 -3.70 1.53
CA LYS A 39 24.39 -3.96 0.94
C LYS A 39 24.96 -5.33 1.32
N GLU A 40 24.93 -5.70 2.60
CA GLU A 40 25.42 -7.00 3.11
C GLU A 40 24.67 -8.18 2.47
N LYS A 41 23.36 -8.02 2.26
CA LYS A 41 22.53 -9.05 1.61
C LYS A 41 22.57 -8.98 0.08
N ASN A 42 23.35 -8.05 -0.50
CA ASN A 42 23.40 -7.79 -1.94
C ASN A 42 22.00 -7.60 -2.56
N LEU A 43 21.16 -6.82 -1.88
CA LEU A 43 19.80 -6.51 -2.32
C LEU A 43 19.75 -5.12 -2.95
N PHE A 44 19.13 -5.00 -4.11
CA PHE A 44 18.75 -3.73 -4.69
C PHE A 44 17.27 -3.49 -4.43
N GLY A 45 16.96 -2.45 -3.66
CA GLY A 45 15.59 -2.22 -3.22
C GLY A 45 15.41 -0.94 -2.43
N THR A 46 14.27 -0.86 -1.79
CA THR A 46 13.90 0.19 -0.84
C THR A 46 13.03 -0.37 0.28
N ILE A 47 13.05 0.27 1.40
CA ILE A 47 12.05 0.12 2.46
C ILE A 47 11.67 1.49 3.00
N VAL A 48 10.37 1.66 3.28
CA VAL A 48 9.84 2.77 4.06
C VAL A 48 9.14 2.19 5.27
N ILE A 49 9.51 2.66 6.47
CA ILE A 49 8.84 2.33 7.72
C ILE A 49 8.39 3.63 8.36
N SER A 50 7.13 3.71 8.79
CA SER A 50 6.60 4.94 9.39
C SER A 50 5.70 4.65 10.58
N SER A 51 5.90 5.38 11.68
CA SER A 51 4.96 5.37 12.81
C SER A 51 3.58 5.87 12.39
N ARG A 52 2.56 5.53 13.16
CA ARG A 52 1.18 5.93 12.91
C ARG A 52 1.03 7.44 12.69
N ASP A 53 1.64 8.23 13.52
CA ASP A 53 1.60 9.69 13.48
C ASP A 53 2.58 10.31 12.45
N GLY A 54 3.44 9.50 11.84
CA GLY A 54 4.44 9.93 10.86
C GLY A 54 5.66 10.66 11.44
N ARG A 55 5.75 10.80 12.77
CA ARG A 55 6.87 11.52 13.42
C ARG A 55 8.18 10.77 13.32
N LYS A 56 8.13 9.43 13.26
CA LYS A 56 9.29 8.59 13.03
C LYS A 56 9.13 7.90 11.68
N THR A 57 10.08 8.10 10.81
CA THR A 57 10.14 7.45 9.49
C THR A 57 11.58 7.04 9.21
N TYR A 58 11.76 5.81 8.79
CA TYR A 58 13.02 5.24 8.35
C TYR A 58 12.90 4.93 6.86
N THR A 59 13.85 5.35 6.06
CA THR A 59 13.84 5.12 4.61
C THR A 59 15.23 4.72 4.15
N HIS A 60 15.29 3.69 3.31
CA HIS A 60 16.44 3.34 2.50
C HIS A 60 16.09 3.54 1.04
N ASN A 61 17.01 4.15 0.26
CA ASN A 61 16.86 4.44 -1.16
C ASN A 61 15.60 5.27 -1.45
N ASP A 62 15.63 6.54 -1.06
CA ASP A 62 14.51 7.47 -1.12
C ASP A 62 13.99 7.70 -2.56
N GLU A 63 14.86 7.68 -3.56
CA GLU A 63 14.47 7.78 -4.98
C GLU A 63 13.59 6.60 -5.37
N ARG A 64 14.02 5.37 -5.06
CA ARG A 64 13.25 4.16 -5.34
C ARG A 64 11.96 4.11 -4.49
N ALA A 65 11.99 4.63 -3.26
CA ALA A 65 10.81 4.70 -2.39
C ALA A 65 9.67 5.52 -3.00
N ARG A 66 9.99 6.51 -3.83
CA ARG A 66 9.04 7.35 -4.57
C ARG A 66 8.76 6.85 -5.98
N THR A 67 9.56 5.94 -6.50
CA THR A 67 9.35 5.34 -7.83
C THR A 67 8.16 4.38 -7.78
N ARG A 68 7.27 4.50 -8.75
CA ARG A 68 6.07 3.66 -8.86
C ARG A 68 6.37 2.38 -9.63
N PHE A 69 5.96 1.24 -9.06
CA PHE A 69 6.04 -0.09 -9.66
C PHE A 69 4.66 -0.75 -9.68
N VAL A 70 4.51 -1.78 -10.50
CA VAL A 70 3.31 -2.61 -10.52
C VAL A 70 3.12 -3.26 -9.14
N PRO A 71 1.93 -3.15 -8.50
CA PRO A 71 1.69 -3.66 -7.16
C PRO A 71 1.66 -5.18 -7.06
N ALA A 72 1.40 -5.88 -8.15
CA ALA A 72 1.20 -7.32 -8.18
C ALA A 72 0.20 -7.78 -7.09
N SER A 73 0.52 -8.84 -6.35
CA SER A 73 -0.42 -9.38 -5.34
C SER A 73 -0.62 -8.50 -4.11
N THR A 74 0.11 -7.39 -3.92
CA THR A 74 -0.27 -6.41 -2.87
C THR A 74 -1.58 -5.71 -3.19
N PHE A 75 -1.95 -5.63 -4.46
CA PHE A 75 -3.25 -5.12 -4.90
C PHE A 75 -4.44 -5.93 -4.36
N LYS A 76 -4.22 -7.16 -3.89
CA LYS A 76 -5.27 -7.95 -3.25
C LYS A 76 -5.82 -7.27 -1.98
N ILE A 77 -5.07 -6.40 -1.34
CA ILE A 77 -5.57 -5.60 -0.20
C ILE A 77 -6.73 -4.71 -0.64
N PRO A 78 -6.56 -3.72 -1.53
CA PRO A 78 -7.70 -2.90 -1.99
C PRO A 78 -8.73 -3.72 -2.77
N ASN A 79 -8.31 -4.72 -3.55
CA ASN A 79 -9.21 -5.54 -4.34
C ASN A 79 -10.20 -6.34 -3.47
N THR A 80 -9.75 -6.91 -2.35
CA THR A 80 -10.63 -7.60 -1.40
C THR A 80 -11.66 -6.63 -0.80
N LEU A 81 -11.21 -5.43 -0.41
CA LEU A 81 -12.12 -4.41 0.13
C LEU A 81 -13.19 -4.04 -0.90
N ILE A 82 -12.80 -3.76 -2.14
CA ILE A 82 -13.72 -3.46 -3.24
C ILE A 82 -14.69 -4.62 -3.50
N ALA A 83 -14.19 -5.85 -3.52
CA ALA A 83 -15.02 -7.04 -3.78
C ALA A 83 -16.09 -7.26 -2.71
N LEU A 84 -15.79 -6.94 -1.45
CA LEU A 84 -16.75 -7.00 -0.34
C LEU A 84 -17.79 -5.88 -0.43
N GLU A 85 -17.37 -4.66 -0.75
CA GLU A 85 -18.29 -3.51 -0.88
C GLU A 85 -19.25 -3.66 -2.07
N GLU A 86 -18.77 -4.19 -3.19
CA GLU A 86 -19.57 -4.43 -4.39
C GLU A 86 -20.32 -5.77 -4.36
N ALA A 87 -20.27 -6.50 -3.25
CA ALA A 87 -20.89 -7.82 -3.10
C ALA A 87 -20.54 -8.79 -4.26
N ALA A 88 -19.32 -8.68 -4.81
CA ALA A 88 -18.81 -9.59 -5.83
C ALA A 88 -18.77 -11.05 -5.33
N VAL A 89 -18.73 -11.19 -4.01
CA VAL A 89 -18.99 -12.41 -3.24
C VAL A 89 -19.83 -12.06 -2.02
N ALA A 90 -20.69 -12.98 -1.56
CA ALA A 90 -21.59 -12.72 -0.43
C ALA A 90 -20.84 -12.60 0.91
N ASN A 91 -19.76 -13.36 1.07
CA ASN A 91 -18.87 -13.34 2.25
C ASN A 91 -17.54 -14.02 1.93
N GLU A 92 -16.64 -14.07 2.92
CA GLU A 92 -15.29 -14.64 2.78
C GLU A 92 -15.25 -16.13 2.42
N LYS A 93 -16.33 -16.86 2.70
CA LYS A 93 -16.47 -18.32 2.44
C LYS A 93 -17.15 -18.62 1.11
N THR A 94 -17.69 -17.60 0.45
CA THR A 94 -18.34 -17.77 -0.86
C THR A 94 -17.34 -18.33 -1.86
N THR A 95 -17.64 -19.54 -2.35
CA THR A 95 -16.73 -20.28 -3.22
C THR A 95 -16.97 -19.94 -4.69
N ILE A 96 -15.89 -19.69 -5.42
CA ILE A 96 -15.86 -19.69 -6.89
C ILE A 96 -15.27 -21.02 -7.34
N LYS A 97 -16.00 -21.69 -8.24
CA LYS A 97 -15.60 -23.00 -8.77
C LYS A 97 -14.36 -22.90 -9.66
N TRP A 98 -13.43 -23.81 -9.44
CA TRP A 98 -12.29 -24.02 -10.31
C TRP A 98 -12.74 -24.66 -11.62
N ASP A 99 -12.15 -24.25 -12.72
CA ASP A 99 -12.49 -24.72 -14.07
C ASP A 99 -11.81 -26.06 -14.46
N GLY A 100 -11.12 -26.71 -13.52
CA GLY A 100 -10.41 -27.98 -13.75
C GLY A 100 -9.06 -27.83 -14.47
N LYS A 101 -8.66 -26.62 -14.88
CA LYS A 101 -7.39 -26.39 -15.60
C LYS A 101 -6.27 -26.04 -14.64
N ASP A 102 -5.06 -26.54 -14.91
CA ASP A 102 -3.89 -26.19 -14.12
C ASP A 102 -3.63 -24.67 -14.14
N LYS A 103 -3.47 -24.08 -12.95
CA LYS A 103 -3.21 -22.66 -12.71
C LYS A 103 -1.75 -22.38 -12.34
N GLY A 104 -0.87 -23.38 -12.45
CA GLY A 104 0.56 -23.26 -12.21
C GLY A 104 1.00 -23.46 -10.75
N LEU A 105 0.08 -23.46 -9.80
CA LEU A 105 0.36 -23.76 -8.39
C LEU A 105 -0.68 -24.74 -7.84
N PRO A 106 -0.27 -25.84 -7.18
CA PRO A 106 -1.22 -26.84 -6.62
C PRO A 106 -2.27 -26.21 -5.69
N ALA A 107 -1.88 -25.22 -4.91
CA ALA A 107 -2.78 -24.49 -4.01
C ALA A 107 -3.91 -23.72 -4.75
N TRP A 108 -3.75 -23.46 -6.05
CA TRP A 108 -4.71 -22.76 -6.89
C TRP A 108 -5.64 -23.71 -7.65
N ASN A 109 -5.29 -25.00 -7.76
CA ASN A 109 -6.01 -26.01 -8.53
C ASN A 109 -7.13 -26.64 -7.70
N LYS A 110 -8.02 -25.78 -7.19
CA LYS A 110 -9.23 -26.16 -6.43
C LYS A 110 -10.18 -24.98 -6.36
N ASP A 111 -11.41 -25.23 -5.93
CA ASP A 111 -12.36 -24.18 -5.61
C ASP A 111 -11.76 -23.19 -4.59
N GLN A 112 -12.00 -21.91 -4.77
CA GLN A 112 -11.43 -20.85 -3.94
C GLN A 112 -12.52 -19.96 -3.33
N SER A 113 -12.25 -19.48 -2.13
CA SER A 113 -12.94 -18.35 -1.50
C SER A 113 -11.95 -17.23 -1.21
N ILE A 114 -12.40 -16.05 -0.74
CA ILE A 114 -11.48 -15.01 -0.28
C ILE A 114 -10.53 -15.55 0.80
N GLU A 115 -11.07 -16.34 1.74
CA GLU A 115 -10.33 -16.94 2.86
C GLU A 115 -9.14 -17.81 2.40
N THR A 116 -9.28 -18.52 1.28
CA THR A 116 -8.23 -19.40 0.73
C THR A 116 -7.37 -18.68 -0.33
N ALA A 117 -7.96 -17.79 -1.11
CA ALA A 117 -7.31 -17.12 -2.23
C ALA A 117 -6.39 -15.97 -1.80
N PHE A 118 -6.73 -15.24 -0.71
CA PHE A 118 -5.93 -14.12 -0.24
C PHE A 118 -4.53 -14.59 0.26
N PRO A 119 -4.42 -15.53 1.21
CA PRO A 119 -3.12 -15.98 1.70
C PRO A 119 -2.30 -16.73 0.62
N SER A 120 -2.95 -17.56 -0.22
CA SER A 120 -2.28 -18.26 -1.31
C SER A 120 -1.96 -17.38 -2.52
N SER A 121 -2.34 -16.11 -2.49
CA SER A 121 -2.17 -15.17 -3.62
C SER A 121 -2.81 -15.65 -4.92
N CYS A 122 -3.91 -16.41 -4.86
CA CYS A 122 -4.55 -17.04 -6.01
C CYS A 122 -4.97 -16.01 -7.06
N VAL A 123 -4.30 -16.01 -8.22
CA VAL A 123 -4.50 -14.98 -9.26
C VAL A 123 -5.87 -15.16 -9.93
N TRP A 124 -6.21 -16.38 -10.38
CA TRP A 124 -7.42 -16.61 -11.15
C TRP A 124 -8.70 -16.22 -10.37
N PHE A 125 -8.72 -16.45 -9.05
CA PHE A 125 -9.85 -16.07 -8.21
C PHE A 125 -10.08 -14.54 -8.24
N TYR A 126 -9.00 -13.76 -8.11
CA TYR A 126 -9.09 -12.30 -8.17
C TYR A 126 -9.39 -11.77 -9.57
N GLN A 127 -9.04 -12.52 -10.62
CA GLN A 127 -9.45 -12.22 -11.99
C GLN A 127 -10.97 -12.41 -12.17
N GLU A 128 -11.54 -13.46 -11.56
CA GLU A 128 -13.00 -13.66 -11.56
C GLU A 128 -13.73 -12.57 -10.75
N LEU A 129 -13.17 -12.15 -9.60
CA LEU A 129 -13.70 -10.98 -8.88
C LEU A 129 -13.66 -9.71 -9.75
N ALA A 130 -12.57 -9.50 -10.47
CA ALA A 130 -12.45 -8.33 -11.33
C ALA A 130 -13.53 -8.29 -12.43
N LYS A 131 -13.84 -9.44 -13.04
CA LYS A 131 -14.94 -9.54 -14.02
C LYS A 131 -16.30 -9.19 -13.41
N ARG A 132 -16.57 -9.62 -12.16
CA ARG A 132 -17.82 -9.34 -11.46
C ARG A 132 -17.95 -7.88 -11.04
N ILE A 133 -16.86 -7.25 -10.62
CA ILE A 133 -16.80 -5.85 -10.19
C ILE A 133 -16.95 -4.91 -11.38
N GLY A 134 -16.22 -5.16 -12.46
CA GLY A 134 -16.22 -4.33 -13.65
C GLY A 134 -15.33 -3.09 -13.56
N ARG A 135 -15.00 -2.52 -14.73
CA ARG A 135 -14.04 -1.42 -14.89
C ARG A 135 -14.45 -0.15 -14.15
N ASP A 136 -15.68 0.30 -14.35
CA ASP A 136 -16.14 1.59 -13.82
C ASP A 136 -16.09 1.64 -12.31
N LYS A 137 -16.37 0.51 -11.66
CA LYS A 137 -16.24 0.39 -10.21
C LYS A 137 -14.79 0.49 -9.76
N TYR A 138 -13.86 -0.22 -10.45
CA TYR A 138 -12.44 -0.07 -10.12
C TYR A 138 -11.96 1.36 -10.27
N VAL A 139 -12.29 2.05 -11.35
CA VAL A 139 -11.92 3.47 -11.54
C VAL A 139 -12.42 4.31 -10.35
N SER A 140 -13.71 4.20 -10.03
CA SER A 140 -14.31 4.95 -8.91
C SER A 140 -13.66 4.62 -7.56
N TYR A 141 -13.36 3.35 -7.28
CA TYR A 141 -12.72 2.97 -6.01
C TYR A 141 -11.26 3.38 -5.95
N LEU A 142 -10.49 3.27 -7.02
CA LEU A 142 -9.07 3.67 -7.03
C LEU A 142 -8.92 5.16 -6.75
N GLU A 143 -9.81 6.01 -7.28
CA GLU A 143 -9.89 7.44 -6.95
C GLU A 143 -10.20 7.66 -5.45
N LYS A 144 -11.25 7.01 -4.91
CA LYS A 144 -11.63 7.11 -3.49
C LYS A 144 -10.52 6.62 -2.57
N LEU A 145 -9.86 5.53 -2.94
CA LEU A 145 -8.74 4.95 -2.22
C LEU A 145 -7.44 5.74 -2.41
N LYS A 146 -7.35 6.62 -3.42
CA LYS A 146 -6.12 7.30 -3.86
C LYS A 146 -4.96 6.29 -3.95
N TYR A 147 -5.18 5.21 -4.70
CA TYR A 147 -4.23 4.11 -4.77
C TYR A 147 -3.28 4.27 -5.95
N GLY A 148 -2.03 4.65 -5.67
CA GLY A 148 -0.99 4.85 -6.67
C GLY A 148 -1.36 5.87 -7.74
N ASN A 149 -1.25 5.49 -9.02
CA ASN A 149 -1.62 6.33 -10.15
C ASN A 149 -3.10 6.20 -10.59
N GLU A 150 -3.90 5.39 -9.90
CA GLU A 150 -5.35 5.21 -10.11
C GLU A 150 -5.74 4.66 -11.51
N GLN A 151 -4.80 4.12 -12.28
CA GLN A 151 -5.01 3.67 -13.66
C GLN A 151 -5.44 2.21 -13.74
N VAL A 152 -6.61 1.93 -14.33
CA VAL A 152 -7.08 0.55 -14.53
C VAL A 152 -6.51 -0.08 -15.82
N GLY A 153 -6.09 0.72 -16.80
CA GLY A 153 -5.58 0.20 -18.07
C GLY A 153 -6.61 -0.59 -18.91
N PRO A 154 -6.27 -1.08 -20.10
CA PRO A 154 -7.20 -1.77 -20.99
C PRO A 154 -7.59 -3.17 -20.50
N GLU A 155 -6.68 -3.89 -19.83
CA GLU A 155 -6.86 -5.30 -19.44
C GLU A 155 -7.37 -5.43 -18.00
N LEU A 156 -8.70 -5.54 -17.83
CA LEU A 156 -9.37 -5.55 -16.54
C LEU A 156 -8.89 -6.65 -15.58
N THR A 157 -8.47 -7.79 -16.09
CA THR A 157 -8.09 -8.96 -15.28
C THR A 157 -6.61 -9.05 -14.97
N THR A 158 -5.78 -8.14 -15.50
CA THR A 158 -4.32 -8.17 -15.32
C THR A 158 -3.71 -6.81 -15.01
N PHE A 159 -4.49 -5.73 -14.91
CA PHE A 159 -3.96 -4.37 -14.73
C PHE A 159 -3.07 -4.20 -13.50
N TRP A 160 -3.22 -5.04 -12.48
CA TRP A 160 -2.37 -5.02 -11.27
C TRP A 160 -1.17 -5.98 -11.34
N LEU A 161 -1.08 -6.82 -12.38
CA LEU A 161 -0.01 -7.82 -12.55
C LEU A 161 1.09 -7.33 -13.50
N GLU A 162 0.71 -6.64 -14.56
CA GLU A 162 1.57 -6.20 -15.66
C GLU A 162 1.04 -4.95 -16.36
N GLY A 163 -0.09 -4.40 -15.90
CA GLY A 163 -0.79 -3.29 -16.55
C GLY A 163 -0.38 -1.91 -16.02
N ASP A 164 -1.33 -0.97 -16.12
CA ASP A 164 -1.05 0.45 -15.94
C ASP A 164 -1.05 0.93 -14.51
N ILE A 165 -1.70 0.19 -13.58
CA ILE A 165 -1.66 0.60 -12.18
C ILE A 165 -0.26 0.43 -11.61
N LYS A 166 0.24 1.53 -11.01
CA LYS A 166 1.55 1.56 -10.36
C LYS A 166 1.44 2.32 -9.04
N ILE A 167 2.24 1.90 -8.08
CA ILE A 167 2.29 2.50 -6.75
C ILE A 167 3.73 2.50 -6.23
N SER A 168 4.11 3.52 -5.48
CA SER A 168 5.41 3.62 -4.81
C SER A 168 5.35 3.09 -3.38
N ALA A 169 6.51 2.83 -2.76
CA ALA A 169 6.57 2.40 -1.37
C ALA A 169 5.98 3.49 -0.44
N THR A 170 6.26 4.75 -0.71
CA THR A 170 5.70 5.88 0.04
C THR A 170 4.17 5.94 -0.07
N GLU A 171 3.62 5.72 -1.26
CA GLU A 171 2.16 5.67 -1.47
C GLU A 171 1.52 4.45 -0.82
N GLN A 172 2.21 3.30 -0.78
CA GLN A 172 1.76 2.13 -0.01
C GLN A 172 1.60 2.47 1.47
N ILE A 173 2.57 3.17 2.08
CA ILE A 173 2.47 3.64 3.47
C ILE A 173 1.26 4.55 3.65
N ALA A 174 1.05 5.52 2.77
CA ALA A 174 -0.09 6.43 2.85
C ALA A 174 -1.43 5.70 2.73
N PHE A 175 -1.52 4.71 1.83
CA PHE A 175 -2.69 3.86 1.68
C PHE A 175 -2.95 3.00 2.93
N LEU A 176 -1.92 2.32 3.46
CA LEU A 176 -2.03 1.46 4.63
C LEU A 176 -2.44 2.23 5.90
N LYS A 177 -1.93 3.45 6.09
CA LYS A 177 -2.36 4.34 7.19
C LYS A 177 -3.85 4.63 7.12
N ARG A 178 -4.37 4.97 5.94
CA ARG A 178 -5.80 5.23 5.73
C ARG A 178 -6.64 3.96 5.86
N LEU A 179 -6.12 2.83 5.40
CA LEU A 179 -6.75 1.52 5.59
C LEU A 179 -6.90 1.18 7.08
N TRP A 180 -5.83 1.33 7.84
CA TRP A 180 -5.82 1.06 9.28
C TRP A 180 -6.79 1.98 10.04
N ALA A 181 -6.83 3.27 9.65
CA ALA A 181 -7.72 4.29 10.23
C ALA A 181 -9.17 4.21 9.71
N GLU A 182 -9.53 3.23 8.87
CA GLU A 182 -10.85 3.07 8.26
C GLU A 182 -11.36 4.34 7.55
N SER A 183 -10.45 5.07 6.91
CA SER A 183 -10.76 6.38 6.32
C SER A 183 -11.38 6.31 4.92
N PHE A 184 -11.68 5.14 4.41
CA PHE A 184 -12.37 4.95 3.14
C PHE A 184 -13.88 4.74 3.35
N PRO A 185 -14.73 5.03 2.36
CA PRO A 185 -16.18 4.85 2.47
C PRO A 185 -16.58 3.37 2.31
N CYS A 186 -16.09 2.53 3.23
CA CYS A 186 -16.33 1.09 3.28
C CYS A 186 -16.95 0.69 4.62
N LYS A 187 -17.63 -0.44 4.65
CA LYS A 187 -18.22 -0.99 5.87
C LYS A 187 -17.16 -1.43 6.87
N HIS A 188 -17.38 -1.20 8.15
CA HIS A 188 -16.49 -1.68 9.21
C HIS A 188 -16.24 -3.19 9.12
N SER A 189 -17.26 -4.00 8.81
CA SER A 189 -17.13 -5.45 8.65
C SER A 189 -16.15 -5.85 7.52
N SER A 190 -16.05 -5.05 6.46
CA SER A 190 -15.08 -5.29 5.37
C SER A 190 -13.64 -5.05 5.84
N TYR A 191 -13.43 -4.03 6.66
CA TYR A 191 -12.13 -3.79 7.30
C TYR A 191 -11.74 -4.89 8.27
N GLU A 192 -12.67 -5.31 9.13
CA GLU A 192 -12.45 -6.39 10.10
C GLU A 192 -12.03 -7.69 9.41
N LEU A 193 -12.76 -8.06 8.34
CA LEU A 193 -12.42 -9.24 7.57
C LEU A 193 -11.04 -9.11 6.91
N LEU A 194 -10.75 -7.97 6.28
CA LEU A 194 -9.46 -7.75 5.62
C LEU A 194 -8.31 -7.79 6.64
N ARG A 195 -8.46 -7.19 7.82
CA ARG A 195 -7.48 -7.27 8.91
C ARG A 195 -7.20 -8.72 9.31
N LYS A 196 -8.24 -9.53 9.43
CA LYS A 196 -8.12 -10.95 9.75
C LYS A 196 -7.34 -11.70 8.67
N LEU A 197 -7.65 -11.46 7.39
CA LEU A 197 -6.98 -12.08 6.26
C LEU A 197 -5.50 -11.69 6.12
N MET A 198 -5.15 -10.48 6.55
CA MET A 198 -3.79 -9.94 6.46
C MET A 198 -2.84 -10.46 7.54
N VAL A 199 -3.30 -11.19 8.55
CA VAL A 199 -2.43 -11.74 9.61
C VAL A 199 -1.43 -12.72 9.01
N VAL A 200 -0.14 -12.42 9.14
CA VAL A 200 0.98 -13.28 8.71
C VAL A 200 1.79 -13.80 9.88
N GLU A 201 1.78 -13.08 11.00
CA GLU A 201 2.41 -13.47 12.25
C GLU A 201 1.67 -12.85 13.43
N GLN A 202 1.49 -13.62 14.49
CA GLN A 202 0.90 -13.16 15.73
C GLN A 202 1.61 -13.78 16.92
N THR A 203 2.06 -12.92 17.84
CA THR A 203 2.72 -13.27 19.10
C THR A 203 2.02 -12.56 20.24
N PRO A 204 2.33 -12.85 21.50
CA PRO A 204 1.83 -12.06 22.62
C PRO A 204 2.27 -10.58 22.59
N ALA A 205 3.40 -10.27 21.94
CA ALA A 205 3.98 -8.93 21.90
C ALA A 205 3.51 -8.09 20.72
N TYR A 206 3.23 -8.71 19.56
CA TYR A 206 2.84 -8.00 18.34
C TYR A 206 2.04 -8.86 17.36
N THR A 207 1.35 -8.19 16.44
CA THR A 207 0.71 -8.81 15.28
C THR A 207 1.19 -8.12 14.00
N ILE A 208 1.69 -8.90 13.05
CA ILE A 208 2.05 -8.42 11.71
C ILE A 208 0.91 -8.75 10.75
N ARG A 209 0.39 -7.71 10.08
CA ARG A 209 -0.61 -7.83 9.02
C ARG A 209 -0.01 -7.33 7.71
N ALA A 210 0.10 -8.22 6.74
CA ALA A 210 0.84 -7.90 5.52
C ALA A 210 0.38 -8.69 4.31
N LYS A 211 0.89 -8.26 3.15
CA LYS A 211 0.73 -8.96 1.88
C LYS A 211 2.01 -8.89 1.07
N THR A 212 2.40 -10.03 0.50
CA THR A 212 3.47 -10.12 -0.48
C THR A 212 2.94 -9.83 -1.88
N GLY A 213 3.81 -9.31 -2.75
CA GLY A 213 3.59 -9.19 -4.19
C GLY A 213 4.82 -9.61 -4.98
N TRP A 214 4.62 -10.10 -6.20
CA TRP A 214 5.70 -10.39 -7.13
C TRP A 214 5.25 -10.03 -8.55
N ALA A 215 5.83 -8.95 -9.08
CA ALA A 215 5.65 -8.52 -10.46
C ALA A 215 6.63 -9.31 -11.35
N GLN A 216 6.26 -10.54 -11.70
CA GLN A 216 7.08 -11.48 -12.47
C GLN A 216 7.23 -11.10 -13.95
N ARG A 217 6.31 -10.29 -14.47
CA ARG A 217 6.23 -9.95 -15.89
C ARG A 217 6.84 -8.60 -16.21
N THR A 218 7.48 -7.96 -15.22
CA THR A 218 8.22 -6.70 -15.39
C THR A 218 9.71 -6.96 -15.50
N VAL A 219 10.44 -6.00 -16.10
CA VAL A 219 11.89 -6.00 -16.14
C VAL A 219 12.38 -4.68 -15.56
N PRO A 220 13.11 -4.68 -14.44
CA PRO A 220 13.38 -5.84 -13.55
C PRO A 220 12.12 -6.39 -12.90
N GLN A 221 12.17 -7.65 -12.46
CA GLN A 221 11.10 -8.21 -11.61
C GLN A 221 11.14 -7.56 -10.23
N VAL A 222 9.96 -7.34 -9.66
CA VAL A 222 9.84 -6.61 -8.38
C VAL A 222 9.10 -7.44 -7.34
N GLY A 223 9.74 -7.62 -6.19
CA GLY A 223 9.16 -8.25 -5.02
C GLY A 223 8.68 -7.23 -3.99
N TRP A 224 7.44 -7.34 -3.53
CA TRP A 224 6.84 -6.49 -2.52
C TRP A 224 6.56 -7.24 -1.21
N PHE A 225 6.74 -6.56 -0.08
CA PHE A 225 6.15 -6.93 1.20
C PHE A 225 5.67 -5.66 1.90
N VAL A 226 4.35 -5.53 2.04
CA VAL A 226 3.73 -4.31 2.56
C VAL A 226 2.73 -4.65 3.64
N GLY A 227 2.65 -3.82 4.67
CA GLY A 227 1.76 -4.08 5.78
C GLY A 227 1.95 -3.15 6.97
N TYR A 228 1.46 -3.60 8.12
CA TYR A 228 1.62 -2.89 9.38
C TYR A 228 1.76 -3.86 10.56
N ILE A 229 2.30 -3.33 11.64
CA ILE A 229 2.56 -4.03 12.90
C ILE A 229 1.79 -3.32 14.00
N GLU A 230 1.05 -4.08 14.77
CA GLU A 230 0.42 -3.64 16.01
C GLU A 230 1.21 -4.25 17.17
N ALA A 231 1.90 -3.41 17.95
CA ALA A 231 2.71 -3.80 19.11
C ALA A 231 2.31 -2.97 20.33
N GLY A 232 1.49 -3.54 21.20
CA GLY A 232 0.85 -2.80 22.30
C GLY A 232 0.00 -1.65 21.75
N GLU A 233 0.28 -0.42 22.20
CA GLU A 233 -0.41 0.80 21.73
C GLU A 233 0.22 1.41 20.48
N THR A 234 1.34 0.87 20.00
CA THR A 234 2.06 1.41 18.84
C THR A 234 1.66 0.71 17.55
N VAL A 235 1.63 1.48 16.47
CA VAL A 235 1.39 0.96 15.13
C VAL A 235 2.44 1.51 14.19
N TRP A 236 3.06 0.60 13.44
CA TRP A 236 4.06 0.90 12.43
C TRP A 236 3.66 0.33 11.08
N PHE A 237 3.85 1.11 10.04
CA PHE A 237 3.57 0.73 8.66
C PHE A 237 4.87 0.51 7.93
N PHE A 238 4.92 -0.48 7.05
CA PHE A 238 6.10 -0.77 6.25
C PHE A 238 5.75 -1.10 4.80
N ALA A 239 6.64 -0.73 3.90
CA ALA A 239 6.57 -1.08 2.48
C ALA A 239 7.99 -1.35 1.96
N THR A 240 8.27 -2.61 1.72
CA THR A 240 9.53 -3.09 1.15
C THR A 240 9.33 -3.44 -0.31
N ASN A 241 10.25 -2.99 -1.15
CA ASN A 241 10.30 -3.27 -2.57
C ASN A 241 11.73 -3.65 -2.97
N ILE A 242 11.94 -4.85 -3.49
CA ILE A 242 13.26 -5.33 -3.94
C ILE A 242 13.21 -5.79 -5.38
N GLU A 243 14.32 -5.71 -6.09
CA GLU A 243 14.49 -6.42 -7.36
C GLU A 243 14.69 -7.91 -7.09
N MET A 244 14.07 -8.72 -7.92
CA MET A 244 14.14 -10.17 -7.82
C MET A 244 14.81 -10.73 -9.07
N MET A 245 15.93 -11.41 -8.89
CA MET A 245 16.69 -12.03 -9.99
C MET A 245 16.25 -13.47 -10.23
N LYS A 246 15.74 -14.13 -9.19
CA LYS A 246 15.30 -15.53 -9.21
C LYS A 246 14.15 -15.75 -8.22
N PRO A 247 13.38 -16.84 -8.37
CA PRO A 247 12.23 -17.12 -7.51
C PRO A 247 12.55 -17.19 -6.00
N GLU A 248 13.75 -17.69 -5.66
CA GLU A 248 14.22 -17.85 -4.27
C GLU A 248 14.37 -16.51 -3.56
N ASP A 249 14.59 -15.42 -4.30
CA ASP A 249 14.67 -14.06 -3.73
C ASP A 249 13.33 -13.62 -3.11
N GLY A 250 12.26 -14.33 -3.44
CA GLY A 250 10.92 -14.06 -2.91
C GLY A 250 10.82 -14.03 -1.39
N ARG A 251 11.63 -14.82 -0.68
CA ARG A 251 11.69 -14.79 0.80
C ARG A 251 12.44 -13.57 1.33
N LEU A 252 13.43 -13.07 0.59
CA LEU A 252 14.33 -12.01 1.04
C LEU A 252 13.59 -10.70 1.35
N ARG A 253 12.50 -10.41 0.63
CA ARG A 253 11.65 -9.23 0.92
C ARG A 253 11.01 -9.26 2.30
N GLN A 254 10.69 -10.46 2.82
CA GLN A 254 10.15 -10.63 4.16
C GLN A 254 11.29 -10.63 5.19
N GLU A 255 12.35 -11.41 4.93
CA GLU A 255 13.50 -11.54 5.83
C GLU A 255 14.13 -10.18 6.12
N ILE A 256 14.46 -9.38 5.08
CA ILE A 256 15.06 -8.04 5.26
C ILE A 256 14.11 -7.11 6.03
N THR A 257 12.81 -7.16 5.76
CA THR A 257 11.84 -6.35 6.49
C THR A 257 11.83 -6.68 7.97
N ILE A 258 11.71 -7.96 8.32
CA ILE A 258 11.67 -8.41 9.73
C ILE A 258 12.97 -8.06 10.45
N GLU A 259 14.11 -8.23 9.79
CA GLU A 259 15.42 -7.89 10.37
C GLU A 259 15.53 -6.39 10.66
N ILE A 260 15.08 -5.55 9.76
CA ILE A 260 15.06 -4.09 9.96
C ILE A 260 14.08 -3.69 11.08
N LEU A 261 12.91 -4.32 11.16
CA LEU A 261 11.96 -4.06 12.24
C LEU A 261 12.56 -4.38 13.62
N LYS A 262 13.32 -5.48 13.71
CA LYS A 262 14.09 -5.84 14.93
C LYS A 262 15.21 -4.84 15.21
N LEU A 263 16.00 -4.47 14.19
CA LEU A 263 17.08 -3.48 14.30
C LEU A 263 16.58 -2.14 14.86
N LYS A 264 15.37 -1.73 14.44
CA LYS A 264 14.75 -0.47 14.93
C LYS A 264 13.97 -0.61 16.21
N GLY A 265 13.98 -1.79 16.85
CA GLY A 265 13.28 -2.06 18.12
C GLY A 265 11.75 -1.91 18.00
N ILE A 266 11.20 -2.25 16.84
CA ILE A 266 9.75 -2.18 16.59
C ILE A 266 9.09 -3.51 17.01
N ILE A 267 9.80 -4.63 16.84
CA ILE A 267 9.42 -5.98 17.29
C ILE A 267 10.57 -6.68 17.96
#